data_78bb483c64b9f9694ab0ab9c9290ed03
#
_entry.id   78bb483c64b9f9694ab0ab9c9290ed03
#
_cell.length_a   1.000
_cell.length_b   1.000
_cell.length_c   1.000
_cell.angle_alpha   90.00
_cell.angle_beta   90.00
_cell.angle_gamma   90.00
#
_symmetry.space_group_name_H-M   'P 1'
#
loop_
_entity.id
_entity.type
_entity.pdbx_description
1 polymer ?
#
loop_
_entity_poly.entity_id
_entity_poly.type
_entity_poly.pdbx_seq_one_letter_code
_entity_poly.pdbx_strand_id
1 'polypeptide(L)'
;MRTSFLLFLLLGITACTSKSSQQADSDLPVIDLEKEYPVKRIDIHEIADVEYIPLETTDESVLMNGWEKSISDKYIILADTGNGTYRFLIFDRQGKYIRTIDRQGQGPGEYLNFTSFDVDFEKEEIYAYSLQQYKMWVYSFDGKFLREFNYDKNIKRLDLKRIDNYNKEYLLTYNDVYWPSPFPEYRRGADKTPYYLINKQTGGVKIADKELVIPNPVPPFLDQMAKGPSGFDNWTVGYTLDFVVRNGPEFLLVDNSLDTLYTFNNQVLKPSIIRTPHTASMETKRFISPCCLTDKYFIYRRVILDNDLDKQKDIYYDDRKFPAYIMYRETGEIFQLELYDSNFSTEKRLDNKALTAFPGNGLFFSSTKKNQMGAHYNTTYLFENLETNTYKSERKEAVSKMVEDDNHLMVLYTFK
;
A
#
# COMPACT_ATOMS: atom_id res chain seq x y z
N MET A 1 70.09 -28.74 -50.12
CA MET A 1 68.70 -29.15 -49.78
C MET A 1 68.54 -28.93 -48.28
N ARG A 2 67.89 -27.88 -47.90
CA ARG A 2 67.53 -27.56 -46.48
C ARG A 2 66.03 -27.38 -46.42
N THR A 3 65.35 -28.30 -45.78
CA THR A 3 63.93 -28.27 -45.50
C THR A 3 63.73 -27.55 -44.21
N SER A 4 63.04 -26.38 -44.27
CA SER A 4 62.59 -25.63 -43.11
C SER A 4 61.19 -26.09 -42.67
N PHE A 5 61.12 -26.57 -41.44
CA PHE A 5 59.87 -26.89 -40.76
C PHE A 5 59.28 -25.59 -40.15
N LEU A 6 58.14 -25.16 -40.62
CA LEU A 6 57.36 -24.10 -40.00
C LEU A 6 56.42 -24.70 -38.92
N LEU A 7 56.69 -24.32 -37.69
CA LEU A 7 55.83 -24.67 -36.53
C LEU A 7 54.71 -23.63 -36.39
N PHE A 8 53.45 -24.02 -36.68
CA PHE A 8 52.34 -23.21 -36.43
C PHE A 8 51.93 -23.35 -34.94
N LEU A 9 52.02 -22.23 -34.18
CA LEU A 9 51.60 -22.11 -32.81
C LEU A 9 50.13 -21.70 -32.83
N LEU A 10 49.19 -22.62 -32.54
CA LEU A 10 47.78 -22.31 -32.33
C LEU A 10 47.62 -21.73 -30.90
N LEU A 11 47.40 -20.42 -30.81
CA LEU A 11 46.92 -19.77 -29.59
C LEU A 11 45.43 -20.04 -29.46
N GLY A 12 45.04 -20.96 -28.56
CA GLY A 12 43.66 -21.15 -28.14
C GLY A 12 43.20 -19.98 -27.28
N ILE A 13 42.33 -19.13 -27.83
CA ILE A 13 41.61 -18.12 -27.06
C ILE A 13 40.48 -18.85 -26.34
N THR A 14 40.67 -19.16 -25.06
CA THR A 14 39.58 -19.56 -24.18
C THR A 14 38.75 -18.30 -23.85
N ALA A 15 37.71 -18.05 -24.63
CA ALA A 15 36.67 -17.11 -24.24
C ALA A 15 35.93 -17.69 -23.04
N CYS A 16 36.22 -17.17 -21.85
CA CYS A 16 35.32 -17.31 -20.70
C CYS A 16 34.01 -16.61 -21.02
N THR A 17 33.05 -17.34 -21.54
CA THR A 17 31.65 -16.91 -21.51
C THR A 17 31.19 -16.97 -20.08
N SER A 18 31.19 -15.83 -19.42
CA SER A 18 30.41 -15.63 -18.22
C SER A 18 28.95 -15.93 -18.58
N LYS A 19 28.45 -17.09 -18.17
CA LYS A 19 27.02 -17.36 -18.18
C LYS A 19 26.37 -16.33 -17.24
N SER A 20 25.85 -15.26 -17.81
CA SER A 20 24.88 -14.41 -17.11
C SER A 20 23.70 -15.31 -16.74
N SER A 21 23.30 -15.21 -15.50
CA SER A 21 22.13 -15.88 -14.90
C SER A 21 20.80 -15.31 -15.46
N GLN A 22 20.62 -15.35 -16.78
CA GLN A 22 19.42 -14.83 -17.46
C GLN A 22 18.39 -15.90 -17.87
N GLN A 23 18.45 -17.11 -17.31
CA GLN A 23 17.59 -18.21 -17.76
C GLN A 23 16.47 -18.57 -16.77
N ALA A 24 16.19 -17.72 -15.75
CA ALA A 24 15.09 -17.93 -14.81
C ALA A 24 13.87 -17.01 -15.05
N ASP A 25 13.95 -16.03 -15.97
CA ASP A 25 12.90 -15.00 -16.14
C ASP A 25 11.88 -15.28 -17.24
N SER A 26 11.93 -16.40 -17.95
CA SER A 26 11.07 -16.64 -19.11
C SER A 26 9.62 -17.02 -18.79
N ASP A 27 9.28 -17.31 -17.53
CA ASP A 27 7.95 -17.80 -17.16
C ASP A 27 7.16 -16.87 -16.21
N LEU A 28 7.71 -15.69 -15.86
CA LEU A 28 7.01 -14.76 -14.98
C LEU A 28 5.90 -14.01 -15.75
N PRO A 29 4.73 -13.76 -15.13
CA PRO A 29 3.69 -12.94 -15.73
C PRO A 29 4.20 -11.51 -15.96
N VAL A 30 3.75 -10.91 -17.08
CA VAL A 30 4.18 -9.57 -17.50
C VAL A 30 3.00 -8.61 -17.47
N ILE A 31 3.15 -7.50 -16.75
CA ILE A 31 2.23 -6.35 -16.81
C ILE A 31 2.81 -5.35 -17.81
N ASP A 32 2.14 -5.20 -18.95
CA ASP A 32 2.45 -4.15 -19.91
C ASP A 32 1.61 -2.90 -19.59
N LEU A 33 2.29 -1.84 -19.18
CA LEU A 33 1.64 -0.59 -18.74
C LEU A 33 1.10 0.26 -19.89
N GLU A 34 1.49 -0.01 -21.12
CA GLU A 34 1.01 0.70 -22.30
C GLU A 34 -0.09 -0.08 -23.05
N LYS A 35 -0.24 -1.35 -22.73
CA LYS A 35 -1.24 -2.21 -23.35
C LYS A 35 -2.65 -1.87 -22.84
N GLU A 36 -3.59 -1.84 -23.75
CA GLU A 36 -5.02 -1.87 -23.42
C GLU A 36 -5.47 -3.33 -23.26
N TYR A 37 -5.98 -3.64 -22.07
CA TYR A 37 -6.48 -4.97 -21.74
C TYR A 37 -8.00 -5.04 -21.97
N PRO A 38 -8.55 -6.21 -22.34
CA PRO A 38 -9.97 -6.36 -22.48
C PRO A 38 -10.69 -6.11 -21.16
N VAL A 39 -11.87 -5.48 -21.24
CA VAL A 39 -12.69 -5.18 -20.06
C VAL A 39 -13.38 -6.45 -19.59
N LYS A 40 -13.30 -6.70 -18.29
CA LYS A 40 -14.03 -7.77 -17.60
C LYS A 40 -14.87 -7.18 -16.48
N ARG A 41 -16.18 -7.37 -16.59
CA ARG A 41 -17.13 -6.97 -15.57
C ARG A 41 -17.36 -8.14 -14.61
N ILE A 42 -17.15 -7.91 -13.33
CA ILE A 42 -17.21 -8.94 -12.27
C ILE A 42 -18.10 -8.45 -11.14
N ASP A 43 -19.07 -9.26 -10.71
CA ASP A 43 -19.73 -9.05 -9.42
C ASP A 43 -18.78 -9.47 -8.29
N ILE A 44 -18.62 -8.61 -7.29
CA ILE A 44 -17.77 -8.94 -6.15
C ILE A 44 -18.18 -10.24 -5.46
N HIS A 45 -19.47 -10.57 -5.45
CA HIS A 45 -20.02 -11.80 -4.88
C HIS A 45 -19.64 -13.08 -5.65
N GLU A 46 -19.24 -12.96 -6.92
CA GLU A 46 -18.70 -14.09 -7.67
C GLU A 46 -17.32 -14.51 -7.17
N ILE A 47 -16.50 -13.54 -6.74
CA ILE A 47 -15.11 -13.77 -6.41
C ILE A 47 -14.79 -13.66 -4.92
N ALA A 48 -15.71 -13.13 -4.09
CA ALA A 48 -15.53 -12.96 -2.65
C ALA A 48 -16.82 -13.17 -1.88
N ASP A 49 -16.69 -13.62 -0.65
CA ASP A 49 -17.75 -13.54 0.36
C ASP A 49 -17.65 -12.16 1.01
N VAL A 50 -18.81 -11.51 1.20
CA VAL A 50 -18.90 -10.13 1.68
C VAL A 50 -19.54 -10.11 3.07
N GLU A 51 -18.90 -9.47 4.02
CA GLU A 51 -19.38 -9.32 5.38
C GLU A 51 -19.51 -7.83 5.73
N TYR A 52 -20.64 -7.44 6.31
CA TYR A 52 -20.94 -6.07 6.73
C TYR A 52 -20.90 -5.99 8.25
N ILE A 53 -20.07 -5.10 8.80
CA ILE A 53 -19.83 -4.96 10.23
C ILE A 53 -20.03 -3.49 10.63
N PRO A 54 -21.23 -3.12 11.13
CA PRO A 54 -21.43 -1.82 11.74
C PRO A 54 -20.56 -1.69 13.00
N LEU A 55 -19.81 -0.60 13.10
CA LEU A 55 -19.03 -0.33 14.30
C LEU A 55 -19.90 0.37 15.34
N GLU A 56 -19.92 -0.16 16.57
CA GLU A 56 -20.69 0.40 17.67
C GLU A 56 -20.27 1.82 17.98
N THR A 57 -21.26 2.71 18.12
CA THR A 57 -21.06 4.11 18.45
C THR A 57 -21.42 4.35 19.90
N THR A 58 -20.47 4.85 20.66
CA THR A 58 -20.65 5.31 22.05
C THR A 58 -19.92 6.64 22.20
N ASP A 59 -20.14 7.37 23.28
CA ASP A 59 -19.42 8.62 23.57
C ASP A 59 -17.88 8.43 23.55
N GLU A 60 -17.40 7.22 23.84
CA GLU A 60 -15.97 6.87 23.89
C GLU A 60 -15.42 6.34 22.54
N SER A 61 -16.31 5.87 21.67
CA SER A 61 -15.94 5.22 20.39
C SER A 61 -16.23 6.05 19.16
N VAL A 62 -16.79 7.27 19.27
CA VAL A 62 -17.03 8.14 18.11
C VAL A 62 -15.74 8.36 17.32
N LEU A 63 -15.78 8.00 16.03
CA LEU A 63 -14.67 8.19 15.11
C LEU A 63 -14.70 9.59 14.49
N MET A 64 -13.59 10.30 14.61
CA MET A 64 -13.40 11.59 13.92
C MET A 64 -12.95 11.36 12.48
N ASN A 65 -11.98 10.44 12.30
CA ASN A 65 -11.42 10.09 10.99
C ASN A 65 -10.59 8.79 11.09
N GLY A 66 -11.23 7.66 11.00
CA GLY A 66 -10.57 6.34 11.09
C GLY A 66 -9.79 6.00 9.82
N TRP A 67 -8.51 6.32 9.77
CA TRP A 67 -7.67 6.19 8.57
C TRP A 67 -7.05 4.83 8.34
N GLU A 68 -6.27 4.37 9.29
CA GLU A 68 -5.55 3.11 9.19
C GLU A 68 -6.26 2.04 10.00
N LYS A 69 -6.30 0.82 9.49
CA LYS A 69 -7.03 -0.28 10.09
C LYS A 69 -6.21 -1.55 10.08
N SER A 70 -6.31 -2.28 11.16
CA SER A 70 -5.73 -3.61 11.26
C SER A 70 -6.80 -4.58 11.78
N ILE A 71 -6.99 -5.70 11.09
CA ILE A 71 -8.06 -6.66 11.37
C ILE A 71 -7.51 -8.08 11.53
N SER A 72 -8.04 -8.77 12.54
CA SER A 72 -7.84 -10.20 12.78
C SER A 72 -9.17 -10.94 12.90
N ASP A 73 -9.12 -12.22 13.25
CA ASP A 73 -10.32 -13.03 13.54
C ASP A 73 -11.03 -12.62 14.86
N LYS A 74 -10.39 -11.79 15.70
CA LYS A 74 -10.92 -11.39 17.01
C LYS A 74 -11.17 -9.91 17.13
N TYR A 75 -10.34 -9.07 16.51
CA TYR A 75 -10.29 -7.64 16.75
C TYR A 75 -10.28 -6.85 15.46
N ILE A 76 -10.89 -5.69 15.53
CA ILE A 76 -10.77 -4.58 14.57
C ILE A 76 -10.12 -3.44 15.34
N ILE A 77 -8.96 -2.96 14.89
CA ILE A 77 -8.23 -1.85 15.49
C ILE A 77 -8.10 -0.72 14.49
N LEU A 78 -8.54 0.45 14.88
CA LEU A 78 -8.53 1.66 14.06
C LEU A 78 -7.60 2.70 14.67
N ALA A 79 -6.90 3.45 13.83
CA ALA A 79 -6.31 4.72 14.21
C ALA A 79 -7.28 5.84 13.90
N ASP A 80 -7.61 6.64 14.89
CA ASP A 80 -8.42 7.85 14.75
C ASP A 80 -7.50 9.07 14.87
N THR A 81 -7.32 9.81 13.76
CA THR A 81 -6.36 10.91 13.65
C THR A 81 -7.01 12.22 13.20
N GLY A 82 -8.32 12.37 13.44
CA GLY A 82 -9.09 13.56 13.06
C GLY A 82 -8.90 14.74 14.02
N ASN A 83 -8.91 15.97 13.49
CA ASN A 83 -8.92 17.21 14.26
C ASN A 83 -7.82 17.34 15.33
N GLY A 84 -6.63 16.82 15.05
CA GLY A 84 -5.52 16.84 16.00
C GLY A 84 -5.56 15.78 17.10
N THR A 85 -6.56 14.90 17.07
CA THR A 85 -6.66 13.72 17.92
C THR A 85 -5.84 12.58 17.31
N TYR A 86 -5.13 11.84 18.15
CA TYR A 86 -4.36 10.65 17.79
C TYR A 86 -4.62 9.57 18.83
N ARG A 87 -5.47 8.59 18.50
CA ARG A 87 -5.84 7.50 19.41
C ARG A 87 -6.13 6.21 18.66
N PHE A 88 -6.19 5.10 19.36
CA PHE A 88 -6.58 3.80 18.81
C PHE A 88 -7.92 3.38 19.41
N LEU A 89 -8.81 2.90 18.57
CA LEU A 89 -10.07 2.29 18.96
C LEU A 89 -10.01 0.80 18.68
N ILE A 90 -10.41 0.00 19.67
CA ILE A 90 -10.45 -1.45 19.58
C ILE A 90 -11.90 -1.91 19.65
N PHE A 91 -12.30 -2.67 18.63
CA PHE A 91 -13.58 -3.34 18.55
C PHE A 91 -13.37 -4.85 18.47
N ASP A 92 -14.37 -5.62 18.89
CA ASP A 92 -14.39 -7.05 18.58
C ASP A 92 -14.71 -7.29 17.09
N ARG A 93 -14.69 -8.56 16.70
CA ARG A 93 -14.90 -8.94 15.29
C ARG A 93 -16.32 -8.67 14.80
N GLN A 94 -17.28 -8.50 15.70
CA GLN A 94 -18.67 -8.14 15.44
C GLN A 94 -18.92 -6.63 15.39
N GLY A 95 -17.87 -5.82 15.58
CA GLY A 95 -17.95 -4.37 15.60
C GLY A 95 -18.33 -3.77 16.95
N LYS A 96 -18.43 -4.58 18.01
CA LYS A 96 -18.73 -4.09 19.34
C LYS A 96 -17.51 -3.41 19.95
N TYR A 97 -17.69 -2.21 20.50
CA TYR A 97 -16.66 -1.44 21.13
C TYR A 97 -16.08 -2.13 22.37
N ILE A 98 -14.75 -2.14 22.45
CA ILE A 98 -14.01 -2.70 23.60
C ILE A 98 -13.36 -1.59 24.39
N ARG A 99 -12.57 -0.73 23.74
CA ARG A 99 -11.87 0.39 24.40
C ARG A 99 -11.21 1.36 23.43
N THR A 100 -10.90 2.52 23.95
CA THR A 100 -10.00 3.52 23.34
C THR A 100 -8.67 3.54 24.07
N ILE A 101 -7.58 3.59 23.30
CA ILE A 101 -6.22 3.84 23.80
C ILE A 101 -5.85 5.24 23.34
N ASP A 102 -5.93 6.18 24.27
CA ASP A 102 -5.49 7.57 24.10
C ASP A 102 -4.24 7.80 24.95
N ARG A 103 -3.13 8.03 24.27
CA ARG A 103 -1.83 8.31 24.88
C ARG A 103 -1.20 9.56 24.28
N GLN A 104 -2.05 10.48 23.79
CA GLN A 104 -1.58 11.74 23.27
C GLN A 104 -1.14 12.67 24.38
N GLY A 105 0.13 13.11 24.36
CA GLY A 105 0.70 13.97 25.37
C GLY A 105 2.20 14.16 25.20
N GLN A 106 2.85 14.70 26.25
CA GLN A 106 4.29 15.00 26.28
C GLN A 106 5.03 14.26 27.41
N GLY A 107 4.34 13.42 28.15
CA GLY A 107 4.91 12.64 29.23
C GLY A 107 5.67 11.39 28.75
N PRO A 108 6.31 10.66 29.66
CA PRO A 108 6.96 9.40 29.35
C PRO A 108 5.95 8.38 28.79
N GLY A 109 6.27 7.79 27.65
CA GLY A 109 5.40 6.83 26.97
C GLY A 109 4.17 7.44 26.32
N GLU A 110 4.17 8.76 26.07
CA GLU A 110 3.15 9.48 25.34
C GLU A 110 3.69 9.96 23.99
N TYR A 111 2.81 10.11 23.00
CA TYR A 111 3.12 10.63 21.67
C TYR A 111 2.38 11.94 21.40
N LEU A 112 2.98 12.85 20.63
CA LEU A 112 2.26 14.02 20.11
C LEU A 112 1.35 13.65 18.94
N ASN A 113 1.85 12.79 18.07
CA ASN A 113 1.17 12.26 16.91
C ASN A 113 1.85 10.96 16.46
N PHE A 114 1.21 10.25 15.55
CA PHE A 114 1.86 9.17 14.80
C PHE A 114 1.45 9.27 13.33
N THR A 115 2.32 8.77 12.46
CA THR A 115 2.14 8.81 11.00
C THR A 115 1.80 7.47 10.40
N SER A 116 2.07 6.40 11.14
CA SER A 116 1.71 5.04 10.76
C SER A 116 1.63 4.14 11.98
N PHE A 117 0.83 3.11 11.89
CA PHE A 117 0.78 2.05 12.89
C PHE A 117 0.55 0.68 12.26
N ASP A 118 0.90 -0.37 12.96
CA ASP A 118 0.39 -1.72 12.73
C ASP A 118 0.37 -2.52 14.02
N VAL A 119 -0.21 -3.72 13.96
CA VAL A 119 -0.59 -4.52 15.12
C VAL A 119 0.00 -5.91 15.03
N ASP A 120 0.58 -6.36 16.13
CA ASP A 120 0.91 -7.77 16.36
C ASP A 120 -0.20 -8.43 17.19
N PHE A 121 -1.13 -9.07 16.51
CA PHE A 121 -2.27 -9.73 17.17
C PHE A 121 -1.89 -10.95 18.00
N GLU A 122 -0.74 -11.60 17.73
CA GLU A 122 -0.27 -12.72 18.55
C GLU A 122 0.27 -12.23 19.90
N LYS A 123 0.91 -11.06 19.92
CA LYS A 123 1.46 -10.44 21.13
C LYS A 123 0.50 -9.45 21.79
N GLU A 124 -0.60 -9.13 21.13
CA GLU A 124 -1.52 -8.06 21.51
C GLU A 124 -0.79 -6.71 21.70
N GLU A 125 0.08 -6.35 20.74
CA GLU A 125 0.89 -5.14 20.75
C GLU A 125 0.51 -4.23 19.57
N ILE A 126 0.40 -2.91 19.84
CA ILE A 126 0.23 -1.84 18.86
C ILE A 126 1.54 -1.08 18.74
N TYR A 127 2.03 -0.95 17.52
CA TYR A 127 3.22 -0.19 17.18
C TYR A 127 2.80 1.14 16.54
N ALA A 128 3.09 2.27 17.17
CA ALA A 128 2.79 3.60 16.67
C ALA A 128 4.09 4.31 16.29
N TYR A 129 4.23 4.71 15.04
CA TYR A 129 5.43 5.38 14.54
C TYR A 129 5.15 6.83 14.18
N SER A 130 5.97 7.75 14.66
CA SER A 130 5.96 9.16 14.27
C SER A 130 7.19 9.51 13.44
N LEU A 131 6.93 9.92 12.19
CA LEU A 131 7.96 10.44 11.31
C LEU A 131 8.53 11.76 11.83
N GLN A 132 7.70 12.64 12.40
CA GLN A 132 8.14 13.94 12.91
C GLN A 132 9.02 13.81 14.14
N GLN A 133 8.73 12.84 15.00
CA GLN A 133 9.49 12.62 16.24
C GLN A 133 10.61 11.60 16.06
N TYR A 134 10.67 10.89 14.93
CA TYR A 134 11.57 9.76 14.66
C TYR A 134 11.55 8.74 15.80
N LYS A 135 10.34 8.38 16.20
CA LYS A 135 10.12 7.56 17.38
C LYS A 135 9.00 6.55 17.14
N MET A 136 9.14 5.41 17.77
CA MET A 136 8.10 4.38 17.80
C MET A 136 7.75 4.07 19.24
N TRP A 137 6.48 4.01 19.55
CA TRP A 137 5.94 3.57 20.81
C TRP A 137 5.23 2.24 20.65
N VAL A 138 5.27 1.42 21.69
CA VAL A 138 4.59 0.12 21.71
C VAL A 138 3.69 0.07 22.93
N TYR A 139 2.43 -0.23 22.67
CA TYR A 139 1.39 -0.39 23.69
C TYR A 139 0.79 -1.79 23.63
N SER A 140 0.32 -2.31 24.77
CA SER A 140 -0.53 -3.48 24.78
C SER A 140 -1.99 -3.10 24.44
N PHE A 141 -2.83 -4.09 24.13
CA PHE A 141 -4.25 -3.86 23.83
C PHE A 141 -5.03 -3.30 25.00
N ASP A 142 -4.58 -3.48 26.24
CA ASP A 142 -5.14 -2.83 27.42
C ASP A 142 -4.63 -1.40 27.66
N GLY A 143 -3.86 -0.84 26.73
CA GLY A 143 -3.40 0.54 26.72
C GLY A 143 -2.17 0.82 27.58
N LYS A 144 -1.51 -0.25 28.07
CA LYS A 144 -0.28 -0.10 28.85
C LYS A 144 0.89 0.23 27.92
N PHE A 145 1.66 1.26 28.26
CA PHE A 145 2.93 1.52 27.61
C PHE A 145 3.92 0.39 27.92
N LEU A 146 4.51 -0.20 26.89
CA LEU A 146 5.44 -1.31 27.00
C LEU A 146 6.89 -0.88 26.83
N ARG A 147 7.17 -0.13 25.75
CA ARG A 147 8.51 0.32 25.37
C ARG A 147 8.45 1.36 24.27
N GLU A 148 9.57 2.03 24.02
CA GLU A 148 9.73 2.95 22.90
C GLU A 148 11.12 2.81 22.28
N PHE A 149 11.23 3.21 21.01
CA PHE A 149 12.48 3.26 20.27
C PHE A 149 12.71 4.66 19.74
N ASN A 150 13.88 5.23 20.05
CA ASN A 150 14.31 6.50 19.49
C ASN A 150 15.31 6.22 18.38
N TYR A 151 15.06 6.74 17.20
CA TYR A 151 15.92 6.55 16.05
C TYR A 151 16.98 7.63 15.96
N ASP A 152 18.21 7.22 15.68
CA ASP A 152 19.36 8.12 15.59
C ASP A 152 19.41 8.88 14.25
N LYS A 153 20.46 9.71 14.07
CA LYS A 153 20.64 10.52 12.87
C LYS A 153 20.78 9.70 11.59
N ASN A 154 21.27 8.47 11.67
CA ASN A 154 21.43 7.62 10.47
C ASN A 154 20.09 7.12 9.99
N ILE A 155 19.19 6.81 10.92
CA ILE A 155 17.81 6.38 10.61
C ILE A 155 16.92 7.59 10.28
N LYS A 156 17.18 8.77 10.88
CA LYS A 156 16.46 10.01 10.54
C LYS A 156 16.54 10.42 9.06
N ARG A 157 17.51 9.89 8.33
CA ARG A 157 17.61 10.07 6.87
C ARG A 157 16.70 9.11 6.08
N LEU A 158 16.14 8.12 6.76
CA LEU A 158 15.19 7.20 6.17
C LEU A 158 13.79 7.76 6.43
N ASP A 159 13.14 8.23 5.40
CA ASP A 159 11.77 8.70 5.47
C ASP A 159 10.81 7.50 5.46
N LEU A 160 10.76 6.80 6.61
CA LEU A 160 9.94 5.61 6.78
C LEU A 160 8.47 6.00 6.82
N LYS A 161 7.70 5.62 5.80
CA LYS A 161 6.30 6.08 5.64
C LYS A 161 5.31 5.18 6.34
N ARG A 162 5.47 3.90 6.19
CA ARG A 162 4.52 2.89 6.65
C ARG A 162 5.27 1.78 7.36
N ILE A 163 4.64 1.23 8.36
CA ILE A 163 5.09 0.01 9.02
C ILE A 163 4.03 -1.08 8.82
N ASP A 164 4.46 -2.28 8.50
CA ASP A 164 3.62 -3.46 8.37
C ASP A 164 4.15 -4.58 9.27
N ASN A 165 3.28 -5.25 10.01
CA ASN A 165 3.64 -6.39 10.83
C ASN A 165 4.07 -7.57 9.93
N TYR A 166 5.39 -7.77 9.81
CA TYR A 166 5.97 -8.75 8.90
C TYR A 166 5.97 -10.16 9.47
N ASN A 167 6.52 -10.33 10.67
CA ASN A 167 6.59 -11.62 11.36
C ASN A 167 6.76 -11.41 12.88
N LYS A 168 7.04 -12.50 13.61
CA LYS A 168 7.21 -12.45 15.07
C LYS A 168 8.32 -11.53 15.56
N GLU A 169 9.34 -11.27 14.72
CA GLU A 169 10.54 -10.53 15.09
C GLU A 169 10.60 -9.13 14.48
N TYR A 170 10.06 -8.94 13.27
CA TYR A 170 10.25 -7.72 12.49
C TYR A 170 8.93 -7.08 12.04
N LEU A 171 8.97 -5.75 11.94
CA LEU A 171 8.10 -4.95 11.09
C LEU A 171 8.80 -4.71 9.77
N LEU A 172 8.05 -4.69 8.66
CA LEU A 172 8.51 -4.25 7.35
C LEU A 172 8.18 -2.78 7.19
N THR A 173 9.08 -2.02 6.58
CA THR A 173 8.85 -0.63 6.23
C THR A 173 9.57 -0.30 4.94
N TYR A 174 9.16 0.77 4.29
CA TYR A 174 9.88 1.28 3.13
C TYR A 174 10.28 2.74 3.33
N ASN A 175 11.35 3.09 2.66
CA ASN A 175 11.85 4.43 2.59
C ASN A 175 11.24 5.11 1.36
N ASP A 176 10.46 6.17 1.57
CA ASP A 176 9.96 6.98 0.47
C ASP A 176 11.11 7.77 -0.18
N VAL A 177 11.81 7.11 -1.10
CA VAL A 177 12.95 7.64 -1.86
C VAL A 177 12.57 8.86 -2.69
N TYR A 178 11.29 9.17 -2.83
CA TYR A 178 10.80 10.03 -3.90
C TYR A 178 10.42 11.43 -3.45
N TRP A 179 10.31 11.70 -2.16
CA TRP A 179 9.93 13.04 -1.71
C TRP A 179 11.07 14.02 -1.94
N PRO A 180 10.92 15.04 -2.80
CA PRO A 180 11.93 16.06 -2.95
C PRO A 180 11.95 16.87 -1.66
N SER A 181 12.95 16.68 -0.84
CA SER A 181 13.22 17.68 0.19
C SER A 181 13.82 18.91 -0.49
N PRO A 182 13.28 20.10 -0.25
CA PRO A 182 13.92 21.34 -0.68
C PRO A 182 15.29 21.55 0.01
N PHE A 183 15.56 20.75 1.06
CA PHE A 183 16.82 20.80 1.82
C PHE A 183 17.77 19.72 1.32
N PRO A 184 18.94 20.10 0.73
CA PRO A 184 19.91 19.14 0.19
C PRO A 184 20.39 18.08 1.19
N GLU A 185 20.42 18.43 2.48
CA GLU A 185 20.80 17.55 3.57
C GLU A 185 19.79 16.42 3.86
N TYR A 186 18.55 16.59 3.43
CA TYR A 186 17.50 15.58 3.49
C TYR A 186 17.33 14.82 2.16
N ARG A 187 18.09 15.22 1.12
CA ARG A 187 18.18 14.41 -0.08
C ARG A 187 18.91 13.13 0.28
N ARG A 188 18.25 12.05 0.03
CA ARG A 188 18.72 10.72 0.37
C ARG A 188 20.17 10.49 0.07
N GLY A 189 20.85 10.06 1.12
CA GLY A 189 22.20 9.58 1.08
C GLY A 189 22.33 8.33 0.22
N ALA A 190 23.53 7.78 0.19
CA ALA A 190 23.99 6.67 -0.65
C ALA A 190 23.17 5.36 -0.56
N ASP A 191 22.16 5.30 0.30
CA ASP A 191 21.38 4.09 0.54
C ASP A 191 20.21 4.05 -0.45
N LYS A 192 20.41 3.27 -1.51
CA LYS A 192 19.44 3.11 -2.61
C LYS A 192 18.50 1.92 -2.39
N THR A 193 18.54 1.31 -1.23
CA THR A 193 17.67 0.19 -0.89
C THR A 193 16.33 0.72 -0.36
N PRO A 194 15.20 0.28 -0.92
CA PRO A 194 13.90 0.86 -0.57
C PRO A 194 13.26 0.26 0.69
N TYR A 195 13.60 -0.98 1.05
CA TYR A 195 12.88 -1.74 2.09
C TYR A 195 13.75 -2.06 3.29
N TYR A 196 13.17 -1.95 4.48
CA TYR A 196 13.86 -2.16 5.76
C TYR A 196 13.03 -3.02 6.70
N LEU A 197 13.72 -3.72 7.59
CA LEU A 197 13.14 -4.46 8.69
C LEU A 197 13.49 -3.80 10.02
N ILE A 198 12.47 -3.57 10.85
CA ILE A 198 12.61 -3.00 12.19
C ILE A 198 12.42 -4.14 13.20
N ASN A 199 13.41 -4.39 14.03
CA ASN A 199 13.29 -5.40 15.10
C ASN A 199 12.31 -4.91 16.18
N LYS A 200 11.30 -5.70 16.49
CA LYS A 200 10.21 -5.37 17.41
C LYS A 200 10.62 -5.25 18.88
N GLN A 201 11.76 -5.83 19.26
CA GLN A 201 12.25 -5.77 20.64
C GLN A 201 13.27 -4.66 20.86
N THR A 202 14.16 -4.45 19.89
CA THR A 202 15.28 -3.53 20.02
C THR A 202 15.11 -2.21 19.26
N GLY A 203 14.14 -2.15 18.34
CA GLY A 203 13.99 -1.03 17.39
C GLY A 203 15.10 -0.99 16.34
N GLY A 204 16.04 -1.95 16.33
CA GLY A 204 17.14 -2.00 15.38
C GLY A 204 16.64 -2.13 13.95
N VAL A 205 17.16 -1.28 13.05
CA VAL A 205 16.77 -1.24 11.63
C VAL A 205 17.86 -1.88 10.79
N LYS A 206 17.47 -2.77 9.89
CA LYS A 206 18.35 -3.37 8.90
C LYS A 206 17.69 -3.33 7.50
N ILE A 207 18.50 -3.35 6.46
CA ILE A 207 18.05 -3.49 5.07
C ILE A 207 17.37 -4.85 4.92
N ALA A 208 16.19 -4.87 4.27
CA ALA A 208 15.44 -6.10 4.03
C ALA A 208 16.18 -7.02 3.05
N ASP A 209 16.69 -6.45 1.97
CA ASP A 209 17.54 -7.14 0.99
C ASP A 209 18.56 -6.17 0.42
N LYS A 210 19.85 -6.56 0.45
CA LYS A 210 20.98 -5.73 -0.03
C LYS A 210 21.12 -5.71 -1.54
N GLU A 211 20.58 -6.70 -2.22
CA GLU A 211 20.65 -6.80 -3.68
C GLU A 211 19.54 -6.00 -4.36
N LEU A 212 18.46 -5.72 -3.63
CA LEU A 212 17.38 -4.87 -4.13
C LEU A 212 17.77 -3.38 -4.04
N VAL A 213 18.33 -2.88 -5.12
CA VAL A 213 18.83 -1.51 -5.22
C VAL A 213 18.09 -0.75 -6.31
N ILE A 214 17.69 0.49 -6.01
CA ILE A 214 17.08 1.40 -6.97
C ILE A 214 18.12 2.41 -7.43
N PRO A 215 18.73 2.21 -8.62
CA PRO A 215 19.78 3.11 -9.09
C PRO A 215 19.24 4.50 -9.48
N ASN A 216 18.04 4.53 -10.07
CA ASN A 216 17.41 5.73 -10.61
C ASN A 216 15.93 5.76 -10.17
N PRO A 217 15.62 6.35 -9.03
CA PRO A 217 14.24 6.43 -8.55
C PRO A 217 13.38 7.28 -9.49
N VAL A 218 12.17 6.80 -9.76
CA VAL A 218 11.16 7.52 -10.57
C VAL A 218 10.08 8.04 -9.64
N PRO A 219 10.05 9.35 -9.36
CA PRO A 219 9.08 9.92 -8.44
C PRO A 219 7.65 9.85 -9.01
N PRO A 220 6.64 9.52 -8.20
CA PRO A 220 5.24 9.53 -8.60
C PRO A 220 4.62 10.94 -8.50
N PHE A 221 5.41 11.98 -8.69
CA PHE A 221 4.98 13.37 -8.67
C PHE A 221 5.79 14.22 -9.64
N LEU A 222 5.21 15.36 -10.04
CA LEU A 222 5.85 16.42 -10.82
C LEU A 222 5.94 17.68 -9.96
N ASP A 223 7.14 18.20 -9.82
CA ASP A 223 7.37 19.55 -9.33
C ASP A 223 7.56 20.49 -10.52
N GLN A 224 6.62 21.37 -10.75
CA GLN A 224 6.75 22.41 -11.78
C GLN A 224 6.53 23.78 -11.16
N MET A 225 7.42 24.70 -11.50
CA MET A 225 7.21 26.12 -11.23
C MET A 225 6.33 26.70 -12.34
N ALA A 226 5.08 27.01 -12.00
CA ALA A 226 4.16 27.70 -12.91
C ALA A 226 4.01 29.16 -12.50
N LYS A 227 3.81 30.04 -13.48
CA LYS A 227 3.55 31.47 -13.23
C LYS A 227 2.08 31.61 -12.81
N GLY A 228 1.84 31.72 -11.51
CA GLY A 228 0.50 31.95 -10.96
C GLY A 228 0.12 33.43 -10.91
N PRO A 229 -1.11 33.76 -10.48
CA PRO A 229 -1.60 35.15 -10.38
C PRO A 229 -0.80 36.03 -9.43
N SER A 230 -0.13 35.43 -8.44
CA SER A 230 0.69 36.11 -7.42
C SER A 230 2.20 36.12 -7.75
N GLY A 231 2.62 35.49 -8.85
CA GLY A 231 4.01 35.35 -9.22
C GLY A 231 4.36 33.91 -9.62
N PHE A 232 5.45 33.37 -9.10
CA PHE A 232 5.82 31.97 -9.31
C PHE A 232 5.23 31.12 -8.19
N ASP A 233 4.25 30.29 -8.54
CA ASP A 233 3.68 29.28 -7.65
C ASP A 233 4.30 27.92 -7.97
N ASN A 234 4.79 27.24 -6.95
CA ASN A 234 5.18 25.83 -7.07
C ASN A 234 3.93 24.97 -7.04
N TRP A 235 3.65 24.31 -8.14
CA TRP A 235 2.60 23.30 -8.22
C TRP A 235 3.24 21.93 -8.15
N THR A 236 2.97 21.20 -7.07
CA THR A 236 3.32 19.79 -6.97
C THR A 236 2.06 18.99 -7.26
N VAL A 237 2.07 18.24 -8.34
CA VAL A 237 1.03 17.27 -8.65
C VAL A 237 1.64 15.89 -8.51
N GLY A 238 1.05 15.06 -7.68
CA GLY A 238 1.60 13.74 -7.46
C GLY A 238 0.65 12.80 -6.73
N TYR A 239 1.07 11.56 -6.66
CA TYR A 239 0.32 10.49 -6.05
C TYR A 239 1.12 9.87 -4.92
N THR A 240 0.49 9.70 -3.78
CA THR A 240 1.03 8.83 -2.74
C THR A 240 0.69 7.40 -3.16
N LEU A 241 1.69 6.61 -3.54
CA LEU A 241 1.52 5.23 -3.93
C LEU A 241 1.92 4.31 -2.78
N ASP A 242 1.18 3.23 -2.61
CA ASP A 242 1.64 2.14 -1.77
C ASP A 242 2.71 1.33 -2.51
N PHE A 243 3.80 1.01 -1.80
CA PHE A 243 4.89 0.19 -2.33
C PHE A 243 4.88 -1.23 -1.78
N VAL A 244 3.88 -1.54 -0.98
CA VAL A 244 3.72 -2.84 -0.35
C VAL A 244 2.25 -3.21 -0.31
N VAL A 245 1.92 -4.42 -0.74
CA VAL A 245 0.62 -5.03 -0.50
C VAL A 245 0.83 -6.43 0.06
N ARG A 246 -0.02 -6.86 0.98
CA ARG A 246 0.13 -8.15 1.63
C ARG A 246 -1.05 -9.10 1.42
N ASN A 247 -0.78 -10.40 1.51
CA ASN A 247 -1.74 -11.47 1.57
C ASN A 247 -1.36 -12.42 2.74
N GLY A 248 -1.84 -12.12 3.94
CA GLY A 248 -1.37 -12.79 5.15
C GLY A 248 0.15 -12.59 5.36
N PRO A 249 0.95 -13.67 5.39
CA PRO A 249 2.40 -13.59 5.58
C PRO A 249 3.19 -13.24 4.30
N GLU A 250 2.55 -13.25 3.14
CA GLU A 250 3.17 -12.90 1.86
C GLU A 250 3.06 -11.39 1.63
N PHE A 251 4.17 -10.77 1.26
CA PHE A 251 4.23 -9.37 0.86
C PHE A 251 4.65 -9.28 -0.60
N LEU A 252 3.96 -8.47 -1.38
CA LEU A 252 4.40 -8.06 -2.71
C LEU A 252 4.96 -6.64 -2.63
N LEU A 253 6.24 -6.52 -2.98
CA LEU A 253 6.97 -5.26 -3.02
C LEU A 253 6.82 -4.65 -4.42
N VAL A 254 6.24 -3.43 -4.48
CA VAL A 254 5.81 -2.77 -5.72
C VAL A 254 6.50 -1.42 -5.84
N ASP A 255 7.82 -1.41 -5.98
CA ASP A 255 8.51 -0.18 -6.29
C ASP A 255 8.49 0.09 -7.79
N ASN A 256 7.90 1.22 -8.17
CA ASN A 256 7.70 1.58 -9.57
C ASN A 256 8.98 2.02 -10.31
N SER A 257 10.11 2.07 -9.63
CA SER A 257 11.43 2.27 -10.24
C SER A 257 12.14 0.98 -10.62
N LEU A 258 11.53 -0.16 -10.27
CA LEU A 258 12.03 -1.49 -10.64
C LEU A 258 11.17 -2.07 -11.77
N ASP A 259 11.80 -2.88 -12.63
CA ASP A 259 11.08 -3.59 -13.70
C ASP A 259 10.36 -4.83 -13.18
N THR A 260 10.68 -5.25 -11.98
CA THR A 260 10.20 -6.48 -11.38
C THR A 260 9.55 -6.19 -10.03
N LEU A 261 8.37 -6.75 -9.82
CA LEU A 261 7.72 -6.83 -8.52
C LEU A 261 8.19 -8.11 -7.83
N TYR A 262 8.45 -8.01 -6.53
CA TYR A 262 9.03 -9.10 -5.76
C TYR A 262 8.09 -9.58 -4.66
N THR A 263 7.93 -10.89 -4.52
CA THR A 263 7.37 -11.45 -3.30
C THR A 263 8.43 -11.51 -2.21
N PHE A 264 8.06 -11.13 -1.01
CA PHE A 264 8.92 -11.15 0.17
C PHE A 264 8.26 -11.96 1.28
N ASN A 265 8.84 -13.11 1.57
CA ASN A 265 8.33 -14.02 2.61
C ASN A 265 9.52 -14.73 3.27
N ASN A 266 9.46 -14.94 4.59
CA ASN A 266 10.53 -15.56 5.38
C ASN A 266 11.93 -14.94 5.13
N GLN A 267 11.99 -13.62 4.93
CA GLN A 267 13.19 -12.86 4.57
C GLN A 267 13.85 -13.33 3.25
N VAL A 268 13.08 -13.94 2.37
CA VAL A 268 13.49 -14.34 1.04
C VAL A 268 12.76 -13.50 0.02
N LEU A 269 13.51 -12.82 -0.82
CA LEU A 269 13.03 -12.04 -1.95
C LEU A 269 13.01 -12.94 -3.20
N LYS A 270 11.87 -12.95 -3.91
CA LYS A 270 11.75 -13.69 -5.18
C LYS A 270 11.09 -12.82 -6.22
N PRO A 271 11.63 -12.73 -7.46
CA PRO A 271 10.93 -12.08 -8.55
C PRO A 271 9.56 -12.77 -8.77
N SER A 272 8.53 -11.99 -9.03
CA SER A 272 7.16 -12.50 -9.11
C SER A 272 6.42 -12.02 -10.36
N ILE A 273 6.56 -10.75 -10.73
CA ILE A 273 5.86 -10.14 -11.87
C ILE A 273 6.84 -9.20 -12.56
N ILE A 274 6.92 -9.28 -13.87
CA ILE A 274 7.67 -8.32 -14.68
C ILE A 274 6.75 -7.17 -15.08
N ARG A 275 7.27 -5.96 -15.07
CA ARG A 275 6.58 -4.75 -15.51
C ARG A 275 7.30 -4.14 -16.70
N THR A 276 6.56 -3.81 -17.75
CA THR A 276 7.12 -3.24 -18.98
C THR A 276 6.17 -2.16 -19.55
N PRO A 277 6.68 -1.15 -20.28
CA PRO A 277 8.08 -0.73 -20.29
C PRO A 277 8.51 -0.16 -18.94
N HIS A 278 9.82 0.05 -18.75
CA HIS A 278 10.34 0.69 -17.53
C HIS A 278 9.75 2.09 -17.37
N THR A 279 9.26 2.44 -16.19
CA THR A 279 8.57 3.72 -15.96
C THR A 279 9.43 4.92 -16.35
N ALA A 280 10.75 4.89 -16.09
CA ALA A 280 11.64 5.98 -16.47
C ALA A 280 11.75 6.20 -17.98
N SER A 281 11.53 5.18 -18.82
CA SER A 281 11.60 5.27 -20.28
C SER A 281 10.34 5.82 -20.94
N MET A 282 9.22 5.90 -20.21
CA MET A 282 7.96 6.42 -20.74
C MET A 282 7.96 7.95 -20.78
N GLU A 283 7.38 8.55 -21.80
CA GLU A 283 7.10 9.99 -21.88
C GLU A 283 6.04 10.36 -20.84
N THR A 284 4.86 9.76 -20.93
CA THR A 284 3.82 9.82 -19.89
C THR A 284 4.06 8.69 -18.91
N LYS A 285 4.40 9.02 -17.68
CA LYS A 285 4.72 8.02 -16.65
C LYS A 285 3.48 7.23 -16.25
N ARG A 286 3.62 5.91 -16.16
CA ARG A 286 2.58 5.02 -15.67
C ARG A 286 3.10 4.20 -14.52
N PHE A 287 2.32 4.17 -13.43
CA PHE A 287 2.66 3.52 -12.19
C PHE A 287 1.63 2.46 -11.84
N ILE A 288 2.07 1.43 -11.15
CA ILE A 288 1.20 0.47 -10.49
C ILE A 288 0.93 0.97 -9.07
N SER A 289 -0.35 1.13 -8.73
CA SER A 289 -0.81 1.30 -7.36
C SER A 289 -1.51 0.01 -6.94
N PRO A 290 -0.92 -0.80 -6.05
CA PRO A 290 -1.51 -2.05 -5.63
C PRO A 290 -2.76 -1.80 -4.78
N CYS A 291 -3.83 -2.59 -5.01
CA CYS A 291 -5.06 -2.52 -4.24
C CYS A 291 -5.25 -3.75 -3.37
N CYS A 292 -5.10 -4.94 -3.96
CA CYS A 292 -5.33 -6.19 -3.26
C CYS A 292 -4.44 -7.30 -3.82
N LEU A 293 -3.92 -8.12 -2.92
CA LEU A 293 -3.20 -9.34 -3.25
C LEU A 293 -3.92 -10.53 -2.61
N THR A 294 -4.20 -11.55 -3.39
CA THR A 294 -4.77 -12.83 -2.94
C THR A 294 -3.96 -14.00 -3.51
N ASP A 295 -4.29 -15.22 -3.16
CA ASP A 295 -3.65 -16.39 -3.77
C ASP A 295 -3.97 -16.49 -5.26
N LYS A 296 -5.16 -16.02 -5.70
CA LYS A 296 -5.62 -16.10 -7.09
C LYS A 296 -5.43 -14.82 -7.88
N TYR A 297 -5.52 -13.66 -7.24
CA TYR A 297 -5.63 -12.37 -7.91
C TYR A 297 -4.59 -11.38 -7.41
N PHE A 298 -4.10 -10.54 -8.32
CA PHE A 298 -3.47 -9.29 -8.00
C PHE A 298 -4.31 -8.16 -8.63
N ILE A 299 -4.95 -7.35 -7.80
CA ILE A 299 -5.74 -6.20 -8.21
C ILE A 299 -4.92 -4.95 -8.01
N TYR A 300 -4.78 -4.15 -9.07
CA TYR A 300 -4.00 -2.92 -9.06
C TYR A 300 -4.64 -1.85 -9.94
N ARG A 301 -4.21 -0.62 -9.77
CA ARG A 301 -4.55 0.51 -10.63
C ARG A 301 -3.36 0.93 -11.45
N ARG A 302 -3.63 1.37 -12.66
CA ARG A 302 -2.66 2.09 -13.48
C ARG A 302 -2.85 3.58 -13.24
N VAL A 303 -1.89 4.21 -12.58
CA VAL A 303 -1.87 5.64 -12.30
C VAL A 303 -1.04 6.32 -13.38
N ILE A 304 -1.53 7.42 -13.93
CA ILE A 304 -0.92 8.15 -15.03
C ILE A 304 -0.44 9.50 -14.51
N LEU A 305 0.81 9.85 -14.82
CA LEU A 305 1.40 11.13 -14.54
C LEU A 305 1.94 11.72 -15.84
N ASP A 306 1.27 12.72 -16.36
CA ASP A 306 1.67 13.45 -17.56
C ASP A 306 2.53 14.66 -17.21
N ASN A 307 3.57 14.90 -17.99
CA ASN A 307 4.44 16.07 -17.81
C ASN A 307 3.76 17.39 -18.23
N ASP A 308 2.68 17.32 -19.00
CA ASP A 308 1.83 18.47 -19.34
C ASP A 308 0.84 18.74 -18.21
N LEU A 309 1.00 19.85 -17.49
CA LEU A 309 0.17 20.19 -16.33
C LEU A 309 -1.31 20.36 -16.65
N ASP A 310 -1.66 20.85 -17.81
CA ASP A 310 -3.07 21.03 -18.18
C ASP A 310 -3.72 19.68 -18.44
N LYS A 311 -3.04 18.79 -19.14
CA LYS A 311 -3.49 17.38 -19.26
C LYS A 311 -3.52 16.68 -17.90
N GLN A 312 -2.53 16.94 -17.04
CA GLN A 312 -2.49 16.34 -15.71
C GLN A 312 -3.65 16.78 -14.82
N LYS A 313 -4.09 18.04 -14.88
CA LYS A 313 -5.30 18.51 -14.18
C LYS A 313 -6.54 17.76 -14.65
N ASP A 314 -6.71 17.60 -15.96
CA ASP A 314 -7.80 16.84 -16.54
C ASP A 314 -7.78 15.37 -16.10
N ILE A 315 -6.58 14.78 -15.99
CA ILE A 315 -6.38 13.42 -15.49
C ILE A 315 -6.75 13.35 -14.00
N TYR A 316 -6.31 14.31 -13.19
CA TYR A 316 -6.50 14.30 -11.74
C TYR A 316 -7.98 14.34 -11.33
N TYR A 317 -8.80 15.10 -12.07
CA TYR A 317 -10.24 15.24 -11.78
C TYR A 317 -11.11 14.16 -12.44
N ASP A 318 -10.55 13.29 -13.26
CA ASP A 318 -11.28 12.21 -13.94
C ASP A 318 -10.84 10.84 -13.43
N ASP A 319 -11.53 10.32 -12.43
CA ASP A 319 -11.25 9.00 -11.82
C ASP A 319 -11.33 7.84 -12.84
N ARG A 320 -12.01 8.03 -13.99
CA ARG A 320 -12.04 7.04 -15.08
C ARG A 320 -10.69 6.86 -15.76
N LYS A 321 -9.79 7.82 -15.57
CA LYS A 321 -8.42 7.76 -16.09
C LYS A 321 -7.46 6.92 -15.24
N PHE A 322 -7.93 6.38 -14.11
CA PHE A 322 -7.19 5.43 -13.26
C PHE A 322 -7.89 4.07 -13.24
N PRO A 323 -7.95 3.35 -14.35
CA PRO A 323 -8.63 2.08 -14.40
C PRO A 323 -7.98 1.06 -13.45
N ALA A 324 -8.84 0.26 -12.82
CA ALA A 324 -8.39 -0.92 -12.09
C ALA A 324 -8.14 -2.08 -13.06
N TYR A 325 -7.24 -2.96 -12.67
CA TYR A 325 -6.92 -4.18 -13.40
C TYR A 325 -6.92 -5.36 -12.45
N ILE A 326 -7.28 -6.52 -12.97
CA ILE A 326 -7.17 -7.80 -12.28
C ILE A 326 -6.24 -8.70 -13.08
N MET A 327 -5.20 -9.20 -12.42
CA MET A 327 -4.33 -10.23 -12.96
C MET A 327 -4.63 -11.55 -12.24
N TYR A 328 -4.88 -12.58 -13.00
CA TYR A 328 -4.99 -13.95 -12.52
C TYR A 328 -3.58 -14.50 -12.31
N ARG A 329 -3.19 -14.75 -11.07
CA ARG A 329 -1.79 -15.09 -10.71
C ARG A 329 -1.33 -16.43 -11.29
N GLU A 330 -2.24 -17.38 -11.46
CA GLU A 330 -1.92 -18.69 -12.01
C GLU A 330 -1.62 -18.65 -13.51
N THR A 331 -2.42 -17.88 -14.27
CA THR A 331 -2.31 -17.84 -15.74
C THR A 331 -1.55 -16.63 -16.26
N GLY A 332 -1.37 -15.59 -15.44
CA GLY A 332 -0.84 -14.30 -15.89
C GLY A 332 -1.81 -13.48 -16.74
N GLU A 333 -3.05 -13.94 -16.94
CA GLU A 333 -4.06 -13.18 -17.71
C GLU A 333 -4.45 -11.89 -16.98
N ILE A 334 -4.57 -10.81 -17.74
CA ILE A 334 -4.90 -9.48 -17.22
C ILE A 334 -6.12 -8.93 -17.93
N PHE A 335 -7.03 -8.36 -17.16
CA PHE A 335 -8.22 -7.66 -17.64
C PHE A 335 -8.31 -6.28 -16.98
N GLN A 336 -8.82 -5.31 -17.73
CA GLN A 336 -9.32 -4.08 -17.09
C GLN A 336 -10.58 -4.44 -16.30
N LEU A 337 -10.58 -4.11 -15.01
CA LEU A 337 -11.61 -4.55 -14.08
C LEU A 337 -12.73 -3.52 -13.98
N GLU A 338 -13.95 -3.95 -14.24
CA GLU A 338 -15.17 -3.28 -13.81
C GLU A 338 -15.82 -4.11 -12.69
N LEU A 339 -15.45 -3.80 -11.45
CA LEU A 339 -16.02 -4.44 -10.27
C LEU A 339 -17.34 -3.77 -9.92
N TYR A 340 -18.39 -4.55 -9.68
CA TYR A 340 -19.66 -4.05 -9.17
C TYR A 340 -20.17 -4.92 -8.03
N ASP A 341 -21.16 -4.41 -7.32
CA ASP A 341 -21.80 -5.10 -6.21
C ASP A 341 -23.30 -5.23 -6.52
N SER A 342 -23.76 -6.45 -6.73
CA SER A 342 -25.17 -6.75 -7.03
C SER A 342 -26.12 -6.48 -5.87
N ASN A 343 -25.60 -6.21 -4.66
CA ASN A 343 -26.39 -5.73 -3.52
C ASN A 343 -26.85 -4.26 -3.68
N PHE A 344 -26.43 -3.58 -4.74
CA PHE A 344 -27.04 -2.32 -5.16
C PHE A 344 -28.18 -2.56 -6.16
N SER A 345 -29.26 -1.82 -6.02
CA SER A 345 -30.43 -1.95 -6.90
C SER A 345 -30.17 -1.57 -8.35
N THR A 346 -29.13 -0.80 -8.62
CA THR A 346 -28.80 -0.24 -9.94
C THR A 346 -27.54 -0.85 -10.56
N GLU A 347 -27.07 -2.01 -10.08
CA GLU A 347 -25.77 -2.56 -10.51
C GLU A 347 -24.68 -1.47 -10.56
N LYS A 348 -24.70 -0.58 -9.57
CA LYS A 348 -23.70 0.45 -9.50
C LYS A 348 -22.33 -0.21 -9.52
N ARG A 349 -21.52 0.18 -10.50
CA ARG A 349 -20.09 -0.02 -10.46
C ARG A 349 -19.67 0.33 -9.04
N LEU A 350 -18.98 -0.56 -8.37
CA LEU A 350 -18.25 -0.19 -7.18
C LEU A 350 -17.35 0.93 -7.68
N ASP A 351 -17.77 2.14 -7.40
CA ASP A 351 -17.11 3.33 -7.91
C ASP A 351 -15.62 3.15 -7.73
N ASN A 352 -14.85 3.66 -8.69
CA ASN A 352 -13.41 3.75 -8.52
C ASN A 352 -13.06 4.35 -7.14
N LYS A 353 -13.92 5.17 -6.54
CA LYS A 353 -13.83 5.61 -5.14
C LYS A 353 -13.90 4.48 -4.12
N ALA A 354 -14.59 3.40 -4.37
CA ALA A 354 -14.62 2.24 -3.46
C ALA A 354 -13.43 1.28 -3.68
N LEU A 355 -12.96 1.11 -4.92
CA LEU A 355 -11.72 0.38 -5.25
C LEU A 355 -10.49 1.31 -5.26
N THR A 356 -10.74 2.60 -5.24
CA THR A 356 -9.78 3.63 -5.50
C THR A 356 -9.94 4.72 -4.48
N ALA A 357 -9.53 4.45 -3.26
CA ALA A 357 -9.14 5.57 -2.46
C ALA A 357 -8.07 6.34 -3.25
N PHE A 358 -8.32 7.62 -3.46
CA PHE A 358 -7.23 8.54 -3.70
C PHE A 358 -6.10 8.18 -2.75
N PRO A 359 -4.84 8.24 -3.19
CA PRO A 359 -3.72 8.16 -2.29
C PRO A 359 -3.97 9.14 -1.14
N GLY A 360 -4.22 8.64 0.06
CA GLY A 360 -4.51 9.45 1.24
C GLY A 360 -5.87 9.25 1.90
N ASN A 361 -6.87 8.70 1.23
CA ASN A 361 -8.20 8.43 1.83
C ASN A 361 -8.54 6.94 1.77
N GLY A 362 -7.68 6.10 2.37
CA GLY A 362 -7.73 4.64 2.34
C GLY A 362 -9.12 4.03 2.61
N LEU A 363 -9.85 3.76 1.53
CA LEU A 363 -11.09 2.97 1.62
C LEU A 363 -10.80 1.48 1.71
N PHE A 364 -9.64 1.04 1.22
CA PHE A 364 -9.21 -0.35 1.31
C PHE A 364 -7.99 -0.49 2.20
N PHE A 365 -7.96 -1.56 2.96
CA PHE A 365 -6.83 -1.93 3.80
C PHE A 365 -6.62 -3.45 3.71
N SER A 366 -5.35 -3.85 3.77
CA SER A 366 -5.00 -5.26 3.81
C SER A 366 -5.33 -5.85 5.18
N SER A 367 -6.09 -6.94 5.21
CA SER A 367 -6.24 -7.74 6.41
C SER A 367 -4.95 -8.52 6.72
N THR A 368 -4.75 -8.89 7.98
CA THR A 368 -3.70 -9.85 8.35
C THR A 368 -4.00 -11.26 7.86
N LYS A 369 -5.23 -11.52 7.46
CA LYS A 369 -5.73 -12.80 6.97
C LYS A 369 -5.47 -12.94 5.49
N LYS A 370 -5.15 -14.15 5.04
CA LYS A 370 -5.04 -14.48 3.62
C LYS A 370 -6.35 -14.26 2.87
N ASN A 371 -6.22 -13.81 1.63
CA ASN A 371 -7.34 -13.61 0.71
C ASN A 371 -8.42 -12.66 1.25
N GLN A 372 -8.06 -11.75 2.14
CA GLN A 372 -9.02 -10.83 2.73
C GLN A 372 -8.59 -9.39 2.58
N MET A 373 -9.54 -8.55 2.22
CA MET A 373 -9.42 -7.11 2.10
C MET A 373 -10.59 -6.46 2.82
N GLY A 374 -10.37 -5.29 3.41
CA GLY A 374 -11.43 -4.52 4.03
C GLY A 374 -11.65 -3.18 3.35
N ALA A 375 -12.86 -2.68 3.48
CA ALA A 375 -13.25 -1.31 3.13
C ALA A 375 -14.08 -0.71 4.25
N HIS A 376 -14.24 0.61 4.25
CA HIS A 376 -15.17 1.26 5.14
C HIS A 376 -15.99 2.31 4.40
N TYR A 377 -17.19 2.55 4.90
CA TYR A 377 -18.10 3.53 4.37
C TYR A 377 -18.59 4.42 5.50
N ASN A 378 -18.54 5.73 5.31
CA ASN A 378 -19.11 6.67 6.25
C ASN A 378 -20.66 6.65 6.18
N THR A 379 -21.31 7.09 7.25
CA THR A 379 -22.75 7.07 7.36
C THR A 379 -23.43 7.99 6.36
N THR A 380 -22.92 9.17 6.09
CA THR A 380 -23.49 10.10 5.09
C THR A 380 -23.68 9.40 3.73
N TYR A 381 -22.63 8.75 3.21
CA TYR A 381 -22.73 8.00 1.96
C TYR A 381 -23.72 6.83 2.06
N LEU A 382 -23.77 6.15 3.20
CA LEU A 382 -24.68 5.01 3.40
C LEU A 382 -26.14 5.46 3.41
N PHE A 383 -26.46 6.55 4.12
CA PHE A 383 -27.83 7.01 4.26
C PHE A 383 -28.36 7.65 2.97
N GLU A 384 -27.59 8.41 2.24
CA GLU A 384 -27.95 8.91 0.91
C GLU A 384 -28.38 7.77 -0.04
N ASN A 385 -27.70 6.63 0.03
CA ASN A 385 -28.05 5.47 -0.79
C ASN A 385 -29.19 4.63 -0.19
N LEU A 386 -29.43 4.66 1.11
CA LEU A 386 -30.57 4.02 1.75
C LEU A 386 -31.89 4.74 1.39
N GLU A 387 -31.92 6.06 1.48
CA GLU A 387 -33.08 6.89 1.14
C GLU A 387 -33.51 6.68 -0.32
N THR A 388 -32.56 6.54 -1.22
CA THR A 388 -32.83 6.24 -2.63
C THR A 388 -33.24 4.78 -2.89
N ASN A 389 -33.37 3.96 -1.83
CA ASN A 389 -33.65 2.52 -1.89
C ASN A 389 -32.67 1.75 -2.80
N THR A 390 -31.40 2.15 -2.73
CA THR A 390 -30.34 1.62 -3.61
C THR A 390 -29.77 0.31 -3.11
N TYR A 391 -29.91 0.01 -1.81
CA TYR A 391 -29.37 -1.23 -1.22
C TYR A 391 -30.36 -2.38 -1.25
N LYS A 392 -29.83 -3.60 -1.43
CA LYS A 392 -30.55 -4.86 -1.34
C LYS A 392 -29.95 -5.75 -0.24
N SER A 393 -30.73 -6.76 0.15
CA SER A 393 -30.28 -7.89 0.97
C SER A 393 -29.52 -7.49 2.26
N GLU A 394 -28.42 -8.16 2.54
CA GLU A 394 -27.64 -8.04 3.77
C GLU A 394 -27.10 -6.62 4.00
N ARG A 395 -26.71 -5.92 2.94
CA ARG A 395 -26.26 -4.52 3.06
C ARG A 395 -27.37 -3.61 3.53
N LYS A 396 -28.59 -3.78 3.01
CA LYS A 396 -29.77 -3.01 3.47
C LYS A 396 -30.07 -3.31 4.93
N GLU A 397 -29.98 -4.58 5.34
CA GLU A 397 -30.17 -4.98 6.72
C GLU A 397 -29.13 -4.35 7.64
N ALA A 398 -27.85 -4.37 7.28
CA ALA A 398 -26.79 -3.78 8.07
C ALA A 398 -26.97 -2.25 8.23
N VAL A 399 -27.20 -1.53 7.13
CA VAL A 399 -27.35 -0.06 7.15
C VAL A 399 -28.64 0.35 7.87
N SER A 400 -29.73 -0.42 7.76
CA SER A 400 -31.01 -0.09 8.45
C SER A 400 -30.95 -0.16 9.98
N LYS A 401 -29.92 -0.78 10.53
CA LYS A 401 -29.64 -0.84 11.98
C LYS A 401 -28.80 0.34 12.49
N MET A 402 -28.28 1.17 11.59
CA MET A 402 -27.44 2.31 11.90
C MET A 402 -28.25 3.61 11.91
N VAL A 403 -27.70 4.64 12.54
CA VAL A 403 -28.19 6.01 12.49
C VAL A 403 -27.13 6.94 11.85
N GLU A 404 -27.53 8.14 11.44
CA GLU A 404 -26.70 9.04 10.64
C GLU A 404 -25.38 9.43 11.34
N ASP A 405 -25.42 9.54 12.66
CA ASP A 405 -24.25 9.88 13.49
C ASP A 405 -23.42 8.67 13.95
N ASP A 406 -23.74 7.48 13.44
CA ASP A 406 -23.00 6.28 13.78
C ASP A 406 -21.59 6.27 13.17
N ASN A 407 -20.73 5.42 13.72
CA ASN A 407 -19.42 5.09 13.16
C ASN A 407 -19.56 4.42 11.78
N HIS A 408 -18.43 4.24 11.14
CA HIS A 408 -18.37 3.66 9.81
C HIS A 408 -18.90 2.22 9.75
N LEU A 409 -19.49 1.86 8.61
CA LEU A 409 -19.73 0.46 8.25
C LEU A 409 -18.42 -0.12 7.69
N MET A 410 -17.91 -1.15 8.35
CA MET A 410 -16.80 -1.95 7.84
C MET A 410 -17.35 -3.02 6.90
N VAL A 411 -16.69 -3.21 5.75
CA VAL A 411 -17.01 -4.27 4.81
C VAL A 411 -15.76 -5.12 4.59
N LEU A 412 -15.89 -6.42 4.76
CA LEU A 412 -14.80 -7.34 4.52
C LEU A 412 -15.10 -8.22 3.31
N TYR A 413 -14.13 -8.33 2.43
CA TYR A 413 -14.16 -9.17 1.25
C TYR A 413 -13.19 -10.33 1.46
N THR A 414 -13.69 -11.54 1.57
CA THR A 414 -12.88 -12.75 1.65
C THR A 414 -12.92 -13.46 0.29
N PHE A 415 -11.84 -13.36 -0.47
CA PHE A 415 -11.74 -13.89 -1.83
C PHE A 415 -11.66 -15.43 -1.82
N LYS A 416 -12.39 -16.02 -2.77
CA LYS A 416 -12.57 -17.49 -2.94
C LYS A 416 -11.39 -18.14 -3.63
#